data_d7bc66ad98bb9bcf9794441732831a3f
#
_entry.id   d7bc66ad98bb9bcf9794441732831a3f
#
_cell.length_a   1.000
_cell.length_b   1.000
_cell.length_c   1.000
_cell.angle_alpha   90.00
_cell.angle_beta   90.00
_cell.angle_gamma   90.00
#
_symmetry.space_group_name_H-M   'P 1'
#
loop_
_entity.id
_entity.type
_entity.pdbx_description
1 polymer ?
#
loop_
_entity_poly.entity_id
_entity_poly.type
_entity_poly.pdbx_seq_one_letter_code
_entity_poly.pdbx_strand_id
1 'polypeptide(L)'
;MSKVLVFVGGFAAPGNEWPLTPIRRSAREQGWRTKYFDERLAFGPLATSAERLVKLIDELDQTHDTIVVIGHSMGGLVAEHAAALGAPIDGLVTIGTPHQGHNLSRFGPLPVMREMGTNSAYLRGVAAIPGERPPILAVVAANDRLVSKSAARPNRPHTLLEVPNVGHLRVIFDQSTADTIMKWADALTDEIAERHQDLDRATRSERGPNSPPATS
;
A
#
# COMPACT_ATOMS: atom_id res chain seq x y z
N MET A 1 -17.20 9.18 -6.84
CA MET A 1 -15.73 9.14 -6.63
C MET A 1 -15.12 8.00 -7.44
N SER A 2 -14.05 8.27 -8.17
CA SER A 2 -13.29 7.26 -8.89
C SER A 2 -12.23 6.69 -7.95
N LYS A 3 -12.14 5.36 -7.83
CA LYS A 3 -11.25 4.69 -6.87
C LYS A 3 -10.41 3.61 -7.54
N VAL A 4 -9.13 3.52 -7.17
CA VAL A 4 -8.19 2.56 -7.76
C VAL A 4 -7.39 1.82 -6.69
N LEU A 5 -7.23 0.50 -6.89
CA LEU A 5 -6.28 -0.34 -6.17
C LEU A 5 -5.04 -0.56 -7.04
N VAL A 6 -3.87 -0.25 -6.48
CA VAL A 6 -2.58 -0.51 -7.13
C VAL A 6 -1.92 -1.69 -6.45
N PHE A 7 -1.66 -2.75 -7.20
CA PHE A 7 -1.03 -3.97 -6.68
C PHE A 7 0.47 -3.96 -6.96
N VAL A 8 1.27 -4.21 -5.91
CA VAL A 8 2.73 -4.30 -5.96
C VAL A 8 3.15 -5.71 -5.51
N GLY A 9 3.81 -6.44 -6.40
CA GLY A 9 4.22 -7.83 -6.18
C GLY A 9 5.42 -8.00 -5.24
N GLY A 10 5.67 -9.25 -4.86
CA GLY A 10 6.83 -9.63 -4.05
C GLY A 10 8.09 -9.90 -4.86
N PHE A 11 9.19 -10.27 -4.16
CA PHE A 11 10.45 -10.65 -4.79
C PHE A 11 10.27 -11.85 -5.73
N ALA A 12 10.79 -11.74 -6.94
CA ALA A 12 10.66 -12.74 -8.01
C ALA A 12 9.22 -13.14 -8.39
N ALA A 13 8.22 -12.38 -7.92
CA ALA A 13 6.84 -12.54 -8.31
C ALA A 13 6.49 -11.49 -9.38
N PRO A 14 6.32 -11.89 -10.64
CA PRO A 14 6.14 -10.93 -11.74
C PRO A 14 4.79 -10.20 -11.75
N GLY A 15 4.04 -10.24 -10.65
CA GLY A 15 2.72 -9.64 -10.53
C GLY A 15 1.61 -10.40 -11.25
N ASN A 16 1.92 -11.54 -11.86
CA ASN A 16 0.96 -12.34 -12.60
C ASN A 16 -0.03 -13.10 -11.69
N GLU A 17 0.26 -13.21 -10.40
CA GLU A 17 -0.63 -13.81 -9.40
C GLU A 17 -1.83 -12.93 -9.06
N TRP A 18 -1.69 -11.62 -9.06
CA TRP A 18 -2.76 -10.68 -8.68
C TRP A 18 -4.06 -10.82 -9.49
N PRO A 19 -4.02 -11.06 -10.82
CA PRO A 19 -5.23 -11.30 -11.60
C PRO A 19 -6.11 -12.45 -11.09
N LEU A 20 -5.52 -13.42 -10.40
CA LEU A 20 -6.20 -14.61 -9.89
C LEU A 20 -6.65 -14.47 -8.43
N THR A 21 -6.32 -13.37 -7.76
CA THR A 21 -6.64 -13.21 -6.34
C THR A 21 -8.10 -12.85 -6.12
N PRO A 22 -8.71 -13.31 -4.99
CA PRO A 22 -10.02 -12.87 -4.55
C PRO A 22 -10.09 -11.36 -4.35
N ILE A 23 -9.02 -10.71 -3.89
CA ILE A 23 -8.95 -9.26 -3.65
C ILE A 23 -9.29 -8.50 -4.94
N ARG A 24 -8.68 -8.87 -6.08
CA ARG A 24 -8.98 -8.22 -7.37
C ARG A 24 -10.42 -8.45 -7.80
N ARG A 25 -10.95 -9.64 -7.61
CA ARG A 25 -12.33 -9.95 -7.96
C ARG A 25 -13.29 -9.11 -7.15
N SER A 26 -13.16 -9.13 -5.81
CA SER A 26 -14.00 -8.34 -4.90
C SER A 26 -13.88 -6.84 -5.17
N ALA A 27 -12.69 -6.34 -5.47
CA ALA A 27 -12.46 -4.94 -5.84
C ALA A 27 -13.28 -4.53 -7.07
N ARG A 28 -13.26 -5.34 -8.12
CA ARG A 28 -14.02 -5.05 -9.34
C ARG A 28 -15.53 -5.10 -9.12
N GLU A 29 -16.01 -6.07 -8.34
CA GLU A 29 -17.42 -6.20 -7.96
C GLU A 29 -17.92 -4.98 -7.17
N GLN A 30 -17.02 -4.32 -6.40
CA GLN A 30 -17.29 -3.11 -5.62
C GLN A 30 -16.93 -1.81 -6.36
N GLY A 31 -16.70 -1.88 -7.67
CA GLY A 31 -16.49 -0.71 -8.52
C GLY A 31 -15.09 -0.08 -8.45
N TRP A 32 -14.12 -0.76 -7.83
CA TRP A 32 -12.73 -0.33 -7.86
C TRP A 32 -12.09 -0.61 -9.21
N ARG A 33 -11.32 0.35 -9.74
CA ARG A 33 -10.35 0.07 -10.80
C ARG A 33 -9.16 -0.65 -10.20
N THR A 34 -8.46 -1.44 -11.04
CA THR A 34 -7.27 -2.18 -10.58
C THR A 34 -6.11 -1.93 -11.53
N LYS A 35 -4.96 -1.61 -10.96
CA LYS A 35 -3.70 -1.41 -11.68
C LYS A 35 -2.62 -2.30 -11.10
N TYR A 36 -1.78 -2.88 -11.94
CA TYR A 36 -0.61 -3.64 -11.52
C TYR A 36 0.63 -2.80 -11.75
N PHE A 37 1.45 -2.69 -10.72
CA PHE A 37 2.77 -2.11 -10.85
C PHE A 37 3.72 -3.18 -11.40
N ASP A 38 4.25 -2.94 -12.61
CA ASP A 38 5.18 -3.86 -13.26
C ASP A 38 6.60 -3.66 -12.71
N GLU A 39 7.00 -4.54 -11.81
CA GLU A 39 8.33 -4.58 -11.23
C GLU A 39 9.34 -5.29 -12.13
N ARG A 40 9.62 -4.76 -13.31
CA ARG A 40 10.68 -5.28 -14.20
C ARG A 40 12.06 -5.29 -13.55
N LEU A 41 12.22 -4.59 -12.41
CA LEU A 41 13.47 -4.48 -11.66
C LEU A 41 13.40 -5.16 -10.29
N ALA A 42 12.61 -6.22 -10.15
CA ALA A 42 12.47 -6.97 -8.89
C ALA A 42 13.81 -7.43 -8.26
N PHE A 43 14.91 -7.37 -9.00
CA PHE A 43 16.27 -7.70 -8.56
C PHE A 43 17.14 -6.45 -8.32
N GLY A 44 16.67 -5.27 -8.69
CA GLY A 44 17.35 -3.99 -8.49
C GLY A 44 17.13 -3.39 -7.09
N PRO A 45 17.68 -2.18 -6.85
CA PRO A 45 17.46 -1.47 -5.59
C PRO A 45 15.98 -1.13 -5.37
N LEU A 46 15.50 -1.32 -4.14
CA LEU A 46 14.11 -1.00 -3.77
C LEU A 46 13.78 0.49 -3.94
N ALA A 47 14.77 1.36 -3.77
CA ALA A 47 14.60 2.80 -3.98
C ALA A 47 14.17 3.12 -5.42
N THR A 48 14.79 2.48 -6.42
CA THR A 48 14.43 2.67 -7.83
C THR A 48 13.00 2.21 -8.12
N SER A 49 12.57 1.10 -7.53
CA SER A 49 11.19 0.63 -7.63
C SER A 49 10.21 1.61 -6.98
N ALA A 50 10.56 2.15 -5.81
CA ALA A 50 9.74 3.16 -5.13
C ALA A 50 9.57 4.44 -5.96
N GLU A 51 10.65 4.99 -6.53
CA GLU A 51 10.58 6.16 -7.42
C GLU A 51 9.71 5.93 -8.67
N ARG A 52 9.75 4.72 -9.22
CA ARG A 52 8.86 4.34 -10.34
C ARG A 52 7.41 4.22 -9.90
N LEU A 53 7.17 3.70 -8.70
CA LEU A 53 5.83 3.62 -8.14
C LEU A 53 5.27 5.02 -7.88
N VAL A 54 6.07 5.96 -7.36
CA VAL A 54 5.67 7.38 -7.22
C VAL A 54 5.14 7.92 -8.53
N LYS A 55 5.87 7.78 -9.64
CA LYS A 55 5.44 8.25 -10.95
C LYS A 55 4.10 7.67 -11.40
N LEU A 56 3.90 6.37 -11.18
CA LEU A 56 2.62 5.74 -11.48
C LEU A 56 1.48 6.31 -10.62
N ILE A 57 1.74 6.54 -9.33
CA ILE A 57 0.74 7.10 -8.42
C ILE A 57 0.40 8.54 -8.81
N ASP A 58 1.40 9.37 -9.15
CA ASP A 58 1.19 10.75 -9.62
C ASP A 58 0.32 10.80 -10.90
N GLU A 59 0.51 9.84 -11.83
CA GLU A 59 -0.34 9.71 -13.02
C GLU A 59 -1.78 9.32 -12.66
N LEU A 60 -1.97 8.42 -11.69
CA LEU A 60 -3.28 7.97 -11.27
C LEU A 60 -4.05 9.04 -10.48
N ASP A 61 -3.36 9.86 -9.70
CA ASP A 61 -3.90 10.97 -8.92
C ASP A 61 -4.61 12.01 -9.79
N GLN A 62 -4.19 12.16 -11.05
CA GLN A 62 -4.85 13.06 -12.01
C GLN A 62 -6.27 12.61 -12.40
N THR A 63 -6.64 11.36 -12.12
CA THR A 63 -7.87 10.74 -12.65
C THR A 63 -8.67 9.95 -11.62
N HIS A 64 -8.16 9.82 -10.40
CA HIS A 64 -8.81 9.06 -9.34
C HIS A 64 -8.85 9.87 -8.03
N ASP A 65 -9.99 9.82 -7.36
CA ASP A 65 -10.25 10.52 -6.10
C ASP A 65 -9.72 9.74 -4.89
N THR A 66 -9.47 8.45 -5.05
CA THR A 66 -8.94 7.58 -3.98
C THR A 66 -7.97 6.56 -4.56
N ILE A 67 -6.77 6.50 -4.00
CA ILE A 67 -5.71 5.56 -4.37
C ILE A 67 -5.30 4.72 -3.15
N VAL A 68 -5.56 3.42 -3.21
CA VAL A 68 -5.08 2.46 -2.21
C VAL A 68 -4.03 1.56 -2.85
N VAL A 69 -2.88 1.44 -2.20
CA VAL A 69 -1.79 0.56 -2.66
C VAL A 69 -1.78 -0.71 -1.83
N ILE A 70 -1.74 -1.86 -2.49
CA ILE A 70 -1.64 -3.19 -1.85
C ILE A 70 -0.30 -3.80 -2.22
N GLY A 71 0.60 -3.92 -1.25
CA GLY A 71 1.91 -4.52 -1.42
C GLY A 71 2.04 -5.88 -0.75
N HIS A 72 2.48 -6.90 -1.49
CA HIS A 72 2.79 -8.21 -0.94
C HIS A 72 4.29 -8.36 -0.72
N SER A 73 4.70 -8.85 0.46
CA SER A 73 6.10 -9.15 0.76
C SER A 73 7.01 -7.93 0.49
N MET A 74 8.01 -8.04 -0.38
CA MET A 74 8.87 -6.95 -0.84
C MET A 74 8.08 -5.75 -1.37
N GLY A 75 6.98 -5.99 -2.09
CA GLY A 75 6.16 -4.92 -2.66
C GLY A 75 5.57 -3.97 -1.62
N GLY A 76 5.34 -4.45 -0.40
CA GLY A 76 4.94 -3.57 0.71
C GLY A 76 6.05 -2.61 1.15
N LEU A 77 7.33 -3.02 1.08
CA LEU A 77 8.46 -2.12 1.36
C LEU A 77 8.60 -1.04 0.28
N VAL A 78 8.38 -1.41 -0.98
CA VAL A 78 8.37 -0.46 -2.11
C VAL A 78 7.24 0.56 -1.93
N ALA A 79 6.05 0.11 -1.56
CA ALA A 79 4.89 0.97 -1.33
C ALA A 79 5.09 1.91 -0.12
N GLU A 80 5.66 1.40 0.98
CA GLU A 80 6.04 2.22 2.15
C GLU A 80 7.06 3.30 1.78
N HIS A 81 8.04 2.97 0.94
CA HIS A 81 9.04 3.94 0.50
C HIS A 81 8.41 4.98 -0.44
N ALA A 82 7.55 4.58 -1.39
CA ALA A 82 6.84 5.52 -2.24
C ALA A 82 5.97 6.50 -1.42
N ALA A 83 5.25 5.99 -0.41
CA ALA A 83 4.53 6.84 0.54
C ALA A 83 5.46 7.77 1.33
N ALA A 84 6.66 7.29 1.68
CA ALA A 84 7.68 8.10 2.34
C ALA A 84 8.20 9.24 1.47
N LEU A 85 8.29 9.02 0.17
CA LEU A 85 8.67 10.03 -0.83
C LEU A 85 7.54 11.03 -1.15
N GLY A 86 6.39 10.89 -0.52
CA GLY A 86 5.26 11.82 -0.67
C GLY A 86 4.30 11.46 -1.81
N ALA A 87 4.32 10.22 -2.33
CA ALA A 87 3.31 9.79 -3.28
C ALA A 87 1.90 9.97 -2.70
N PRO A 88 0.93 10.50 -3.47
CA PRO A 88 -0.44 10.72 -3.02
C PRO A 88 -1.20 9.39 -2.89
N ILE A 89 -0.89 8.66 -1.84
CA ILE A 89 -1.49 7.38 -1.46
C ILE A 89 -2.43 7.62 -0.29
N ASP A 90 -3.71 7.33 -0.46
CA ASP A 90 -4.72 7.52 0.59
C ASP A 90 -4.70 6.39 1.63
N GLY A 91 -4.35 5.18 1.21
CA GLY A 91 -4.26 4.03 2.09
C GLY A 91 -3.27 2.98 1.62
N LEU A 92 -2.64 2.30 2.57
CA LEU A 92 -1.65 1.27 2.30
C LEU A 92 -2.07 -0.05 2.95
N VAL A 93 -2.10 -1.11 2.17
CA VAL A 93 -2.25 -2.48 2.66
C VAL A 93 -0.94 -3.23 2.44
N THR A 94 -0.37 -3.80 3.49
CA THR A 94 0.84 -4.61 3.38
C THR A 94 0.53 -6.05 3.81
N ILE A 95 0.91 -7.01 2.96
CA ILE A 95 0.60 -8.42 3.18
C ILE A 95 1.93 -9.19 3.31
N GLY A 96 2.20 -9.74 4.49
CA GLY A 96 3.44 -10.49 4.74
C GLY A 96 4.73 -9.69 4.46
N THR A 97 4.67 -8.38 4.62
CA THR A 97 5.78 -7.47 4.32
C THR A 97 6.80 -7.46 5.46
N PRO A 98 8.10 -7.64 5.20
CA PRO A 98 9.12 -7.64 6.24
C PRO A 98 9.51 -6.22 6.66
N HIS A 99 8.61 -5.49 7.33
CA HIS A 99 8.83 -4.11 7.78
C HIS A 99 10.06 -3.96 8.69
N GLN A 100 10.36 -4.97 9.49
CA GLN A 100 11.55 -5.00 10.36
C GLN A 100 12.72 -5.79 9.75
N GLY A 101 12.58 -6.15 8.47
CA GLY A 101 13.56 -6.91 7.73
C GLY A 101 13.47 -8.43 7.93
N HIS A 102 14.23 -9.14 7.12
CA HIS A 102 14.27 -10.60 7.08
C HIS A 102 15.71 -11.09 7.36
N ASN A 103 15.89 -11.95 8.35
CA ASN A 103 17.21 -12.35 8.82
C ASN A 103 18.10 -13.02 7.74
N LEU A 104 17.52 -13.84 6.87
CA LEU A 104 18.27 -14.53 5.82
C LEU A 104 18.60 -13.60 4.64
N SER A 105 17.81 -12.57 4.40
CA SER A 105 18.00 -11.65 3.27
C SER A 105 19.33 -10.90 3.34
N ARG A 106 19.84 -10.59 4.53
CA ARG A 106 21.10 -9.86 4.69
C ARG A 106 22.34 -10.55 4.07
N PHE A 107 22.25 -11.86 3.85
CA PHE A 107 23.33 -12.66 3.27
C PHE A 107 23.14 -12.94 1.77
N GLY A 108 22.05 -12.42 1.19
CA GLY A 108 21.76 -12.64 -0.22
C GLY A 108 22.75 -11.95 -1.17
N PRO A 109 22.99 -12.53 -2.37
CA PRO A 109 23.91 -11.98 -3.34
C PRO A 109 23.41 -10.68 -4.00
N LEU A 110 22.10 -10.48 -4.05
CA LEU A 110 21.48 -9.34 -4.73
C LEU A 110 21.33 -8.12 -3.82
N PRO A 111 21.47 -6.89 -4.34
CA PRO A 111 21.26 -5.67 -3.57
C PRO A 111 19.90 -5.64 -2.85
N VAL A 112 18.82 -5.95 -3.54
CA VAL A 112 17.47 -6.00 -3.00
C VAL A 112 17.34 -6.94 -1.78
N MET A 113 18.03 -8.07 -1.78
CA MET A 113 18.00 -8.99 -0.64
C MET A 113 18.66 -8.36 0.59
N ARG A 114 19.78 -7.66 0.41
CA ARG A 114 20.47 -6.95 1.50
C ARG A 114 19.63 -5.79 2.04
N GLU A 115 18.92 -5.08 1.17
CA GLU A 115 17.99 -4.00 1.55
C GLU A 115 16.82 -4.53 2.39
N MET A 116 16.32 -5.73 2.10
CA MET A 116 15.31 -6.42 2.92
C MET A 116 15.86 -7.01 4.23
N GLY A 117 17.16 -6.95 4.47
CA GLY A 117 17.79 -7.53 5.66
C GLY A 117 17.40 -6.79 6.94
N THR A 118 17.34 -7.52 8.06
CA THR A 118 17.09 -6.94 9.39
C THR A 118 18.09 -5.81 9.68
N ASN A 119 17.61 -4.67 10.14
CA ASN A 119 18.39 -3.46 10.40
C ASN A 119 19.20 -2.96 9.18
N SER A 120 18.73 -3.19 7.97
CA SER A 120 19.38 -2.65 6.78
C SER A 120 19.42 -1.11 6.79
N ALA A 121 20.41 -0.54 6.12
CA ALA A 121 20.50 0.91 5.95
C ALA A 121 19.27 1.46 5.18
N TYR A 122 18.75 0.65 4.23
CA TYR A 122 17.55 0.99 3.50
C TYR A 122 16.33 1.16 4.41
N LEU A 123 16.01 0.17 5.24
CA LEU A 123 14.85 0.24 6.14
C LEU A 123 14.95 1.40 7.13
N ARG A 124 16.14 1.64 7.69
CA ARG A 124 16.38 2.79 8.56
C ARG A 124 16.25 4.11 7.81
N GLY A 125 16.74 4.19 6.59
CA GLY A 125 16.65 5.38 5.74
C GLY A 125 15.19 5.73 5.44
N VAL A 126 14.37 4.77 5.02
CA VAL A 126 12.94 4.97 4.76
C VAL A 126 12.20 5.42 6.02
N ALA A 127 12.49 4.81 7.17
CA ALA A 127 11.87 5.18 8.44
C ALA A 127 12.25 6.61 8.90
N ALA A 128 13.41 7.09 8.49
CA ALA A 128 13.91 8.43 8.86
C ALA A 128 13.41 9.56 7.94
N ILE A 129 12.78 9.25 6.80
CA ILE A 129 12.20 10.28 5.93
C ILE A 129 11.04 10.97 6.67
N PRO A 130 11.08 12.28 6.87
CA PRO A 130 10.03 13.00 7.57
C PRO A 130 8.76 13.12 6.72
N GLY A 131 7.62 13.34 7.35
CA GLY A 131 6.33 13.58 6.68
C GLY A 131 5.23 12.67 7.19
N GLU A 132 4.01 13.02 6.82
CA GLU A 132 2.85 12.20 7.10
C GLU A 132 2.86 10.93 6.25
N ARG A 133 2.25 9.89 6.78
CA ARG A 133 2.11 8.60 6.10
C ARG A 133 0.64 8.22 6.03
N PRO A 134 0.19 7.61 4.94
CA PRO A 134 -1.18 7.12 4.85
C PRO A 134 -1.47 6.10 5.95
N PRO A 135 -2.75 5.94 6.35
CA PRO A 135 -3.15 4.84 7.21
C PRO A 135 -2.75 3.51 6.59
N ILE A 136 -2.39 2.54 7.43
CA ILE A 136 -1.90 1.24 6.98
C ILE A 136 -2.68 0.09 7.63
N LEU A 137 -3.11 -0.85 6.80
CA LEU A 137 -3.58 -2.17 7.20
C LEU A 137 -2.44 -3.18 6.99
N ALA A 138 -1.89 -3.68 8.09
CA ALA A 138 -0.87 -4.73 8.05
C ALA A 138 -1.54 -6.11 8.15
N VAL A 139 -1.40 -6.92 7.11
CA VAL A 139 -1.90 -8.29 7.06
C VAL A 139 -0.77 -9.26 7.35
N VAL A 140 -0.91 -10.02 8.42
CA VAL A 140 0.10 -10.97 8.91
C VAL A 140 -0.43 -12.39 8.82
N ALA A 141 0.21 -13.23 8.03
CA ALA A 141 -0.11 -14.64 7.94
C ALA A 141 0.46 -15.40 9.17
N ALA A 142 -0.41 -16.10 9.91
CA ALA A 142 -0.01 -16.73 11.17
C ALA A 142 1.03 -17.85 11.00
N ASN A 143 1.01 -18.55 9.87
CA ASN A 143 1.93 -19.64 9.53
C ASN A 143 2.95 -19.24 8.46
N ASP A 144 3.29 -17.95 8.40
CA ASP A 144 4.34 -17.46 7.50
C ASP A 144 5.71 -17.96 7.97
N ARG A 145 6.38 -18.74 7.10
CA ARG A 145 7.72 -19.28 7.37
C ARG A 145 8.84 -18.42 6.78
N LEU A 146 8.49 -17.42 5.96
CA LEU A 146 9.44 -16.51 5.35
C LEU A 146 9.57 -15.23 6.18
N VAL A 147 8.46 -14.62 6.56
CA VAL A 147 8.44 -13.39 7.34
C VAL A 147 7.77 -13.66 8.68
N SER A 148 8.50 -13.47 9.77
CA SER A 148 7.95 -13.67 11.12
C SER A 148 6.83 -12.65 11.40
N LYS A 149 5.88 -13.01 12.27
CA LYS A 149 4.78 -12.12 12.68
C LYS A 149 5.29 -10.76 13.21
N SER A 150 6.38 -10.76 13.96
CA SER A 150 6.98 -9.52 14.46
C SER A 150 7.59 -8.69 13.34
N ALA A 151 8.28 -9.32 12.39
CA ALA A 151 8.87 -8.63 11.25
C ALA A 151 7.82 -8.05 10.30
N ALA A 152 6.64 -8.65 10.21
CA ALA A 152 5.55 -8.20 9.37
C ALA A 152 4.76 -7.01 9.95
N ARG A 153 5.04 -6.57 11.17
CA ARG A 153 4.37 -5.42 11.80
C ARG A 153 5.16 -4.13 11.56
N PRO A 154 4.52 -3.08 11.02
CA PRO A 154 5.16 -1.77 10.90
C PRO A 154 5.54 -1.17 12.25
N ASN A 155 6.62 -0.38 12.28
CA ASN A 155 7.04 0.39 13.47
C ASN A 155 6.31 1.74 13.62
N ARG A 156 5.11 1.86 13.08
CA ARG A 156 4.24 3.04 13.17
C ARG A 156 2.80 2.61 13.46
N PRO A 157 1.89 3.53 13.85
CA PRO A 157 0.48 3.20 14.05
C PRO A 157 -0.10 2.48 12.83
N HIS A 158 -0.80 1.37 13.06
CA HIS A 158 -1.37 0.53 12.02
C HIS A 158 -2.59 -0.25 12.51
N THR A 159 -3.48 -0.57 11.58
CA THR A 159 -4.50 -1.61 11.79
C THR A 159 -3.87 -2.97 11.51
N LEU A 160 -4.11 -3.97 12.35
CA LEU A 160 -3.56 -5.31 12.19
C LEU A 160 -4.65 -6.32 11.83
N LEU A 161 -4.42 -7.09 10.78
CA LEU A 161 -5.17 -8.29 10.45
C LEU A 161 -4.25 -9.51 10.56
N GLU A 162 -4.44 -10.33 11.57
CA GLU A 162 -3.73 -11.61 11.68
C GLU A 162 -4.62 -12.72 11.09
N VAL A 163 -4.11 -13.40 10.05
CA VAL A 163 -4.85 -14.44 9.32
C VAL A 163 -4.36 -15.82 9.78
N PRO A 164 -5.22 -16.60 10.46
CA PRO A 164 -4.84 -17.92 10.98
C PRO A 164 -4.67 -18.95 9.84
N ASN A 165 -3.84 -19.95 10.08
CA ASN A 165 -3.70 -21.16 9.25
C ASN A 165 -3.26 -20.93 7.79
N VAL A 166 -2.77 -19.74 7.44
CA VAL A 166 -2.23 -19.43 6.11
C VAL A 166 -0.75 -19.09 6.17
N GLY A 167 -0.04 -19.38 5.08
CA GLY A 167 1.37 -19.04 4.91
C GLY A 167 1.55 -17.88 3.94
N HIS A 168 2.81 -17.49 3.71
CA HIS A 168 3.26 -16.30 3.00
C HIS A 168 2.57 -16.02 1.65
N LEU A 169 2.46 -17.04 0.79
CA LEU A 169 1.82 -16.88 -0.52
C LEU A 169 0.31 -17.14 -0.47
N ARG A 170 -0.15 -18.02 0.43
CA ARG A 170 -1.56 -18.41 0.47
C ARG A 170 -2.47 -17.30 0.96
N VAL A 171 -1.95 -16.39 1.76
CA VAL A 171 -2.71 -15.26 2.33
C VAL A 171 -3.33 -14.36 1.26
N ILE A 172 -2.69 -14.18 0.10
CA ILE A 172 -3.25 -13.37 -1.00
C ILE A 172 -4.40 -14.07 -1.75
N PHE A 173 -4.57 -15.37 -1.56
CA PHE A 173 -5.64 -16.18 -2.14
C PHE A 173 -6.75 -16.49 -1.13
N ASP A 174 -6.68 -15.97 0.08
CA ASP A 174 -7.68 -16.19 1.12
C ASP A 174 -8.85 -15.22 0.96
N GLN A 175 -10.07 -15.75 0.83
CA GLN A 175 -11.26 -14.93 0.59
C GLN A 175 -11.59 -14.04 1.80
N SER A 176 -11.44 -14.55 3.02
CA SER A 176 -11.74 -13.75 4.22
C SER A 176 -10.78 -12.57 4.39
N THR A 177 -9.53 -12.77 3.99
CA THR A 177 -8.53 -11.70 3.90
C THR A 177 -8.94 -10.65 2.87
N ALA A 178 -9.38 -11.09 1.69
CA ALA A 178 -9.85 -10.19 0.65
C ALA A 178 -11.05 -9.34 1.12
N ASP A 179 -12.04 -9.97 1.74
CA ASP A 179 -13.23 -9.30 2.25
C ASP A 179 -12.89 -8.25 3.32
N THR A 180 -11.93 -8.56 4.20
CA THR A 180 -11.49 -7.63 5.24
C THR A 180 -10.72 -6.44 4.65
N ILE A 181 -9.83 -6.69 3.69
CA ILE A 181 -9.10 -5.63 2.98
C ILE A 181 -10.08 -4.69 2.27
N MET A 182 -11.07 -5.24 1.58
CA MET A 182 -12.04 -4.42 0.85
C MET A 182 -12.93 -3.59 1.77
N LYS A 183 -13.39 -4.15 2.89
CA LYS A 183 -14.11 -3.38 3.92
C LYS A 183 -13.29 -2.22 4.46
N TRP A 184 -12.01 -2.44 4.71
CA TRP A 184 -11.11 -1.40 5.19
C TRP A 184 -10.92 -0.31 4.13
N ALA A 185 -10.72 -0.68 2.86
CA ALA A 185 -10.54 0.26 1.76
C ALA A 185 -11.80 1.09 1.48
N ASP A 186 -12.99 0.48 1.55
CA ASP A 186 -14.26 1.20 1.37
C ASP A 186 -14.52 2.16 2.53
N ALA A 187 -14.29 1.75 3.79
CA ALA A 187 -14.41 2.63 4.93
C ALA A 187 -13.48 3.86 4.84
N LEU A 188 -12.25 3.66 4.37
CA LEU A 188 -11.32 4.76 4.11
C LEU A 188 -11.84 5.73 3.03
N THR A 189 -12.44 5.20 1.96
CA THR A 189 -13.04 6.02 0.90
C THR A 189 -14.19 6.88 1.44
N ASP A 190 -15.02 6.31 2.31
CA ASP A 190 -16.13 7.03 2.94
C ASP A 190 -15.62 8.16 3.86
N GLU A 191 -14.58 7.90 4.66
CA GLU A 191 -13.94 8.94 5.50
C GLU A 191 -13.33 10.09 4.68
N ILE A 192 -12.75 9.79 3.52
CA ILE A 192 -12.22 10.80 2.59
C ILE A 192 -13.36 11.64 2.03
N ALA A 193 -14.44 11.00 1.61
CA ALA A 193 -15.62 11.68 1.07
C ALA A 193 -16.26 12.62 2.09
N GLU A 194 -16.41 12.20 3.34
CA GLU A 194 -16.93 13.00 4.44
C GLU A 194 -16.04 14.23 4.69
N ARG A 195 -14.73 14.05 4.77
CA ARG A 195 -13.77 15.16 4.95
C ARG A 195 -13.87 16.20 3.84
N HIS A 196 -13.99 15.80 2.58
CA HIS A 196 -14.17 16.72 1.46
C HIS A 196 -15.47 17.50 1.57
N GLN A 197 -16.59 16.85 1.95
CA GLN A 197 -17.88 17.52 2.14
C GLN A 197 -17.83 18.55 3.27
N ASP A 198 -17.15 18.25 4.37
CA ASP A 198 -17.03 19.17 5.50
C ASP A 198 -16.17 20.39 5.16
N LEU A 199 -15.08 20.20 4.40
CA LEU A 199 -14.26 21.29 3.88
C LEU A 199 -15.06 22.20 2.95
N ASP A 200 -15.84 21.64 2.05
CA ASP A 200 -16.71 22.39 1.14
C ASP A 200 -17.80 23.19 1.91
N ARG A 201 -18.37 22.61 2.95
CA ARG A 201 -19.34 23.30 3.82
C ARG A 201 -18.70 24.48 4.57
N ALA A 202 -17.51 24.26 5.15
CA ALA A 202 -16.77 25.30 5.85
C ALA A 202 -16.42 26.47 4.93
N THR A 203 -15.91 26.17 3.73
CA THR A 203 -15.54 27.19 2.73
C THR A 203 -16.75 28.00 2.24
N ARG A 204 -17.92 27.34 2.08
CA ARG A 204 -19.17 28.04 1.72
C ARG A 204 -19.68 28.92 2.86
N SER A 205 -19.56 28.48 4.10
CA SER A 205 -19.96 29.28 5.28
C SER A 205 -19.14 30.56 5.44
N GLU A 206 -17.82 30.49 5.16
CA GLU A 206 -16.92 31.65 5.23
C GLU A 206 -17.17 32.67 4.12
N ARG A 207 -17.68 32.25 2.93
CA ARG A 207 -17.95 33.16 1.79
C ARG A 207 -19.21 34.00 1.96
N GLY A 208 -20.11 33.70 2.87
CA GLY A 208 -21.36 34.45 3.09
C GLY A 208 -22.33 34.41 1.87
N PRO A 209 -23.63 34.73 2.05
CA PRO A 209 -24.64 34.56 1.02
C PRO A 209 -24.54 35.53 -0.18
N ASN A 210 -23.59 36.50 -0.18
CA ASN A 210 -23.49 37.55 -1.21
C ASN A 210 -22.10 37.59 -1.93
N SER A 211 -21.29 36.55 -1.89
CA SER A 211 -20.02 36.53 -2.62
C SER A 211 -20.23 36.13 -4.09
N PRO A 212 -19.71 36.90 -5.08
CA PRO A 212 -19.88 36.54 -6.50
C PRO A 212 -19.12 35.20 -6.80
N PRO A 213 -19.60 34.42 -7.80
CA PRO A 213 -18.94 33.21 -8.22
C PRO A 213 -17.52 33.53 -8.70
N ALA A 214 -16.57 32.68 -8.36
CA ALA A 214 -15.20 32.77 -8.86
C ALA A 214 -15.24 32.65 -10.39
N THR A 215 -14.84 33.70 -11.09
CA THR A 215 -14.65 33.65 -12.54
C THR A 215 -13.50 32.73 -12.87
N SER A 216 -13.82 31.67 -13.61
CA SER A 216 -12.87 30.74 -14.24
C SER A 216 -11.99 31.38 -15.28
#